data_5ef0346e9bbb54441e2181a69dbec5c3
#
_entry.id   5ef0346e9bbb54441e2181a69dbec5c3
#
_cell.length_a   1.000
_cell.length_b   1.000
_cell.length_c   1.000
_cell.angle_alpha   90.00
_cell.angle_beta   90.00
_cell.angle_gamma   90.00
#
_symmetry.space_group_name_H-M   'P 1'
#
loop_
_entity.id
_entity.type
_entity.pdbx_description
1 polymer ?
#
loop_
_entity_poly.entity_id
_entity_poly.type
_entity_poly.pdbx_seq_one_letter_code
_entity_poly.pdbx_strand_id
1 'polypeptide(L)'
;MSSNLSHSSQTRKTVIETEHGVVAAQHRLAAIAGAEVLAAGGDAVDAAVATSFVIGVLEPWMSGPAGGGAMMLWRAEEGQAHALNHGMRSPGALDPANYPLSGRGKAGDLFPWEHVEGDRNIQGATAIAVPGVVDGLGRAHERFGKMPWAELLVPAIEHARQGLLVDWYAALVIASCTRELAKDADAAAVFLDDGQWPTISGWTALAEKRLDQSRMADSLDQIARHGARALYDGDLGAAMARDVQDKGGCLSRDDLQAYRAEFHAPLDFAYRDARFHVVPGLTAGPTFRDTFASLETEDLGSAPGPDSYAAMAAALKGAYARRLGSMGDTGESPEAPGCTTHFSVVDRHGNMVAQTQTLLSIFGSRVVSPSTGFLMNNGIMWFDPVQGRPNSLGPNKRCLMNVCPVIGEQGEKRFAFGASGGRKILGAVAQLSSFVTDFDMSLEESFHAPRIDASDANQLIADESLPHDVLDRLREDSTVAETKRTIFPYAFACPAGVMRANGQNSGCTEIMSPWGDAISEDMTKDIEA
;
A
#
# COMPACT_ATOMS: atom_id res chain seq x y z
N MET A 1 -0.55 38.61 -5.69
CA MET A 1 -1.61 38.44 -6.71
C MET A 1 -1.68 36.96 -7.00
N SER A 2 -2.68 36.27 -6.46
CA SER A 2 -2.91 34.86 -6.77
C SER A 2 -3.36 34.75 -8.23
N SER A 3 -2.69 33.91 -9.00
CA SER A 3 -3.06 33.61 -10.38
C SER A 3 -4.40 32.86 -10.37
N ASN A 4 -5.47 33.49 -10.82
CA ASN A 4 -6.80 32.90 -10.88
C ASN A 4 -6.91 31.68 -11.80
N LEU A 5 -5.89 31.37 -12.59
CA LEU A 5 -5.90 30.25 -13.55
C LEU A 5 -5.68 28.88 -12.90
N SER A 6 -5.08 28.82 -11.71
CA SER A 6 -4.80 27.55 -11.01
C SER A 6 -5.83 27.18 -9.94
N HIS A 7 -6.79 28.03 -9.65
CA HIS A 7 -7.75 27.85 -8.54
C HIS A 7 -9.15 27.42 -8.97
N SER A 8 -9.40 27.18 -10.22
CA SER A 8 -10.73 26.87 -10.75
C SER A 8 -11.05 25.39 -10.91
N SER A 9 -10.11 24.48 -10.65
CA SER A 9 -10.33 23.04 -10.78
C SER A 9 -10.50 22.39 -9.40
N GLN A 10 -11.72 22.01 -9.06
CA GLN A 10 -11.97 21.05 -8.01
C GLN A 10 -11.86 19.65 -8.60
N THR A 11 -10.90 18.86 -8.14
CA THR A 11 -10.80 17.45 -8.51
C THR A 11 -11.82 16.68 -7.69
N ARG A 12 -12.70 15.95 -8.37
CA ARG A 12 -13.68 15.06 -7.74
C ARG A 12 -13.56 13.67 -8.38
N LYS A 13 -13.72 12.64 -7.57
CA LYS A 13 -13.92 11.26 -8.01
C LYS A 13 -15.39 10.91 -7.88
N THR A 14 -15.96 10.29 -8.92
CA THR A 14 -17.30 9.75 -8.85
C THR A 14 -17.29 8.52 -7.95
N VAL A 15 -18.20 8.47 -7.00
CA VAL A 15 -18.47 7.25 -6.23
C VAL A 15 -19.38 6.35 -7.04
N ILE A 16 -18.99 5.09 -7.18
CA ILE A 16 -19.85 4.07 -7.78
C ILE A 16 -20.81 3.59 -6.70
N GLU A 17 -22.10 3.50 -7.03
CA GLU A 17 -23.14 2.94 -6.17
C GLU A 17 -23.95 1.91 -6.98
N THR A 18 -24.06 0.68 -6.47
CA THR A 18 -24.68 -0.44 -7.18
C THR A 18 -25.08 -1.57 -6.22
N GLU A 19 -25.99 -2.45 -6.66
CA GLU A 19 -26.27 -3.73 -5.97
C GLU A 19 -25.22 -4.81 -6.30
N HIS A 20 -24.39 -4.56 -7.31
CA HIS A 20 -23.38 -5.47 -7.81
C HIS A 20 -22.06 -5.34 -7.04
N GLY A 21 -21.08 -6.20 -7.36
CA GLY A 21 -19.74 -6.09 -6.78
C GLY A 21 -18.97 -4.87 -7.27
N VAL A 22 -18.07 -4.35 -6.41
CA VAL A 22 -17.25 -3.16 -6.70
C VAL A 22 -15.81 -3.42 -6.31
N VAL A 23 -14.88 -3.00 -7.16
CA VAL A 23 -13.44 -2.97 -6.90
C VAL A 23 -12.96 -1.52 -6.95
N ALA A 24 -12.37 -1.03 -5.85
CA ALA A 24 -11.73 0.28 -5.77
C ALA A 24 -10.21 0.07 -5.66
N ALA A 25 -9.45 0.53 -6.66
CA ALA A 25 -8.00 0.33 -6.72
C ALA A 25 -7.27 1.60 -7.16
N GLN A 26 -5.99 1.72 -6.83
CA GLN A 26 -5.17 2.88 -7.19
C GLN A 26 -4.81 2.94 -8.69
N HIS A 27 -5.16 1.90 -9.45
CA HIS A 27 -5.05 1.89 -10.90
C HIS A 27 -6.35 1.34 -11.54
N ARG A 28 -6.93 2.11 -12.47
CA ARG A 28 -8.20 1.77 -13.13
C ARG A 28 -8.20 0.38 -13.79
N LEU A 29 -7.16 0.03 -14.54
CA LEU A 29 -7.08 -1.28 -15.20
C LEU A 29 -7.01 -2.44 -14.20
N ALA A 30 -6.43 -2.24 -13.01
CA ALA A 30 -6.46 -3.24 -11.96
C ALA A 30 -7.85 -3.38 -11.32
N ALA A 31 -8.59 -2.28 -11.20
CA ALA A 31 -9.99 -2.32 -10.76
C ALA A 31 -10.87 -3.04 -11.80
N ILE A 32 -10.66 -2.80 -13.09
CA ILE A 32 -11.35 -3.49 -14.19
C ILE A 32 -11.12 -5.00 -14.11
N ALA A 33 -9.86 -5.45 -14.02
CA ALA A 33 -9.54 -6.87 -13.94
C ALA A 33 -10.24 -7.58 -12.75
N GLY A 34 -10.29 -6.94 -11.59
CA GLY A 34 -11.03 -7.47 -10.44
C GLY A 34 -12.55 -7.48 -10.66
N ALA A 35 -13.11 -6.44 -11.29
CA ALA A 35 -14.52 -6.35 -11.61
C ALA A 35 -14.95 -7.40 -12.65
N GLU A 36 -14.12 -7.69 -13.65
CA GLU A 36 -14.32 -8.77 -14.63
C GLU A 36 -14.37 -10.14 -13.95
N VAL A 37 -13.51 -10.37 -12.96
CA VAL A 37 -13.53 -11.61 -12.14
C VAL A 37 -14.86 -11.72 -11.39
N LEU A 38 -15.36 -10.63 -10.78
CA LEU A 38 -16.68 -10.62 -10.13
C LEU A 38 -17.80 -10.90 -11.14
N ALA A 39 -17.77 -10.27 -12.32
CA ALA A 39 -18.73 -10.48 -13.39
C ALA A 39 -18.72 -11.92 -13.93
N ALA A 40 -17.56 -12.59 -13.93
CA ALA A 40 -17.41 -13.99 -14.31
C ALA A 40 -17.86 -14.98 -13.22
N GLY A 41 -18.29 -14.49 -12.04
CA GLY A 41 -18.82 -15.32 -10.95
C GLY A 41 -17.80 -15.65 -9.86
N GLY A 42 -16.60 -15.06 -9.89
CA GLY A 42 -15.66 -15.06 -8.79
C GLY A 42 -16.18 -14.30 -7.57
N ASP A 43 -15.58 -14.52 -6.42
CA ASP A 43 -15.90 -13.74 -5.21
C ASP A 43 -14.86 -12.64 -4.92
N ALA A 44 -15.02 -11.93 -3.80
CA ALA A 44 -14.14 -10.85 -3.43
C ALA A 44 -12.66 -11.26 -3.32
N VAL A 45 -12.36 -12.53 -2.98
CA VAL A 45 -10.98 -13.02 -2.88
C VAL A 45 -10.39 -13.27 -4.27
N ASP A 46 -11.15 -13.88 -5.18
CA ASP A 46 -10.72 -14.08 -6.57
C ASP A 46 -10.41 -12.72 -7.23
N ALA A 47 -11.32 -11.75 -7.09
CA ALA A 47 -11.14 -10.40 -7.59
C ALA A 47 -9.92 -9.72 -6.98
N ALA A 48 -9.68 -9.89 -5.67
CA ALA A 48 -8.51 -9.35 -5.00
C ALA A 48 -7.20 -9.95 -5.52
N VAL A 49 -7.16 -11.25 -5.84
CA VAL A 49 -6.00 -11.91 -6.44
C VAL A 49 -5.68 -11.31 -7.81
N ALA A 50 -6.67 -11.21 -8.70
CA ALA A 50 -6.49 -10.63 -10.02
C ALA A 50 -6.04 -9.16 -9.94
N THR A 51 -6.73 -8.34 -9.15
CA THR A 51 -6.37 -6.93 -8.91
C THR A 51 -4.93 -6.79 -8.41
N SER A 52 -4.50 -7.66 -7.48
CA SER A 52 -3.16 -7.63 -6.89
C SER A 52 -2.06 -7.88 -7.92
N PHE A 53 -2.23 -8.89 -8.77
CA PHE A 53 -1.23 -9.17 -9.81
C PHE A 53 -1.21 -8.09 -10.89
N VAL A 54 -2.38 -7.61 -11.34
CA VAL A 54 -2.46 -6.56 -12.35
C VAL A 54 -1.85 -5.25 -11.86
N ILE A 55 -2.16 -4.81 -10.64
CA ILE A 55 -1.59 -3.56 -10.11
C ILE A 55 -0.08 -3.66 -9.90
N GLY A 56 0.44 -4.86 -9.57
CA GLY A 56 1.88 -5.10 -9.46
C GLY A 56 2.62 -5.00 -10.79
N VAL A 57 1.93 -5.19 -11.92
CA VAL A 57 2.45 -4.96 -13.28
C VAL A 57 2.37 -3.50 -13.67
N LEU A 58 1.26 -2.82 -13.32
CA LEU A 58 0.97 -1.46 -13.77
C LEU A 58 1.59 -0.37 -12.89
N GLU A 59 1.84 -0.68 -11.62
CA GLU A 59 2.54 0.20 -10.65
C GLU A 59 3.75 -0.51 -10.03
N PRO A 60 4.70 -1.03 -10.82
CA PRO A 60 5.77 -1.88 -10.30
C PRO A 60 6.66 -1.18 -9.28
N TRP A 61 6.66 0.16 -9.23
CA TRP A 61 7.38 0.95 -8.22
C TRP A 61 6.70 1.03 -6.87
N MET A 62 5.39 0.68 -6.78
CA MET A 62 4.63 0.71 -5.52
C MET A 62 4.59 -0.65 -4.84
N SER A 63 4.31 -1.70 -5.62
CA SER A 63 4.11 -3.07 -5.13
C SER A 63 4.37 -4.09 -6.23
N GLY A 64 4.33 -5.38 -5.90
CA GLY A 64 4.46 -6.44 -6.89
C GLY A 64 4.72 -7.81 -6.25
N PRO A 65 4.96 -8.85 -7.07
CA PRO A 65 5.17 -10.23 -6.60
C PRO A 65 6.30 -10.38 -5.59
N ALA A 66 7.36 -9.55 -5.70
CA ALA A 66 8.48 -9.54 -4.77
C ALA A 66 8.28 -8.63 -3.55
N GLY A 67 7.07 -8.20 -3.25
CA GLY A 67 6.71 -7.40 -2.09
C GLY A 67 6.17 -8.19 -0.91
N GLY A 68 5.60 -7.46 0.06
CA GLY A 68 4.87 -8.00 1.20
C GLY A 68 3.67 -7.14 1.54
N GLY A 69 2.91 -7.52 2.57
CA GLY A 69 1.72 -6.77 2.95
C GLY A 69 0.82 -7.47 3.95
N ALA A 70 -0.44 -7.06 3.98
CA ALA A 70 -1.46 -7.67 4.82
C ALA A 70 -2.85 -7.51 4.19
N MET A 71 -3.75 -8.44 4.52
CA MET A 71 -5.11 -8.49 4.02
C MET A 71 -6.09 -8.67 5.17
N MET A 72 -7.17 -7.90 5.16
CA MET A 72 -8.38 -8.16 5.92
C MET A 72 -9.47 -8.69 4.99
N LEU A 73 -10.15 -9.73 5.42
CA LEU A 73 -11.24 -10.35 4.69
C LEU A 73 -12.49 -10.38 5.57
N TRP A 74 -13.64 -10.12 4.98
CA TRP A 74 -14.94 -10.36 5.58
C TRP A 74 -15.69 -11.42 4.79
N ARG A 75 -16.16 -12.44 5.47
CA ARG A 75 -17.00 -13.49 4.88
C ARG A 75 -18.43 -13.28 5.35
N ALA A 76 -19.28 -12.84 4.44
CA ALA A 76 -20.66 -12.46 4.75
C ALA A 76 -21.50 -13.64 5.27
N GLU A 77 -21.33 -14.84 4.67
CA GLU A 77 -22.01 -16.05 5.09
C GLU A 77 -21.59 -16.51 6.49
N GLU A 78 -20.31 -16.34 6.83
CA GLU A 78 -19.76 -16.69 8.15
C GLU A 78 -20.05 -15.62 9.21
N GLY A 79 -20.36 -14.38 8.79
CA GLY A 79 -20.43 -13.22 9.68
C GLY A 79 -19.12 -12.96 10.42
N GLN A 80 -17.98 -13.21 9.76
CA GLN A 80 -16.67 -13.21 10.40
C GLN A 80 -15.60 -12.54 9.55
N ALA A 81 -14.70 -11.82 10.23
CA ALA A 81 -13.47 -11.28 9.63
C ALA A 81 -12.30 -12.26 9.78
N HIS A 82 -11.38 -12.24 8.81
CA HIS A 82 -10.12 -12.99 8.84
C HIS A 82 -8.97 -12.04 8.54
N ALA A 83 -7.85 -12.22 9.23
CA ALA A 83 -6.63 -11.45 9.03
C ALA A 83 -5.54 -12.34 8.43
N LEU A 84 -4.93 -11.89 7.34
CA LEU A 84 -3.79 -12.57 6.70
C LEU A 84 -2.59 -11.65 6.67
N ASN A 85 -1.50 -12.07 7.32
CA ASN A 85 -0.22 -11.37 7.31
C ASN A 85 0.72 -12.05 6.31
N HIS A 86 1.06 -11.35 5.25
CA HIS A 86 2.05 -11.76 4.26
C HIS A 86 3.22 -10.75 4.20
N GLY A 87 3.57 -10.18 5.34
CA GLY A 87 4.68 -9.25 5.51
C GLY A 87 6.03 -9.89 5.18
N MET A 88 6.93 -9.06 4.74
CA MET A 88 8.30 -9.48 4.44
C MET A 88 9.02 -9.98 5.69
N ARG A 89 10.05 -10.79 5.48
CA ARG A 89 10.89 -11.35 6.54
C ARG A 89 12.37 -11.15 6.20
N SER A 90 13.19 -10.80 7.17
CA SER A 90 14.64 -10.72 6.94
C SER A 90 15.22 -12.11 6.63
N PRO A 91 16.20 -12.21 5.70
CA PRO A 91 16.86 -13.48 5.39
C PRO A 91 17.57 -14.10 6.60
N GLY A 92 17.68 -15.42 6.62
CA GLY A 92 18.33 -16.16 7.69
C GLY A 92 19.83 -15.93 7.80
N ALA A 93 20.48 -15.60 6.69
CA ALA A 93 21.90 -15.29 6.64
C ALA A 93 22.21 -13.79 6.86
N LEU A 94 21.22 -12.96 7.20
CA LEU A 94 21.43 -11.55 7.47
C LEU A 94 22.28 -11.37 8.74
N ASP A 95 23.42 -10.69 8.58
CA ASP A 95 24.30 -10.30 9.69
C ASP A 95 24.22 -8.78 9.92
N PRO A 96 23.74 -8.33 11.10
CA PRO A 96 23.68 -6.91 11.44
C PRO A 96 25.03 -6.18 11.36
N ALA A 97 26.15 -6.87 11.51
CA ALA A 97 27.49 -6.29 11.38
C ALA A 97 27.78 -5.74 9.97
N ASN A 98 27.05 -6.22 8.96
CA ASN A 98 27.12 -5.72 7.58
C ASN A 98 26.39 -4.38 7.36
N TYR A 99 25.76 -3.82 8.41
CA TYR A 99 25.01 -2.55 8.36
C TYR A 99 25.54 -1.55 9.39
N PRO A 100 26.85 -1.17 9.29
CA PRO A 100 27.46 -0.24 10.24
C PRO A 100 26.82 1.14 10.16
N LEU A 101 26.67 1.78 11.32
CA LEU A 101 26.16 3.15 11.41
C LEU A 101 27.18 4.14 10.86
N SER A 102 26.75 5.09 10.05
CA SER A 102 27.64 6.08 9.43
C SER A 102 28.03 7.24 10.35
N GLY A 103 27.35 7.41 11.46
CA GLY A 103 27.50 8.58 12.33
C GLY A 103 26.97 9.91 11.78
N ARG A 104 26.24 9.89 10.64
CA ARG A 104 25.66 11.09 10.00
C ARG A 104 24.30 11.50 10.58
N GLY A 105 23.85 10.90 11.69
CA GLY A 105 22.52 11.09 12.26
C GLY A 105 21.47 10.22 11.59
N LYS A 106 20.25 10.73 11.49
CA LYS A 106 19.10 9.98 10.99
C LYS A 106 19.13 9.82 9.46
N ALA A 107 18.66 8.67 8.99
CA ALA A 107 18.41 8.46 7.57
C ALA A 107 17.26 9.36 7.07
N GLY A 108 17.38 9.85 5.86
CA GLY A 108 16.36 10.72 5.23
C GLY A 108 15.26 9.95 4.51
N ASP A 109 14.89 8.74 4.98
CA ASP A 109 13.84 7.92 4.36
C ASP A 109 12.73 7.62 5.41
N LEU A 110 11.82 6.72 5.11
CA LEU A 110 10.54 6.40 5.80
C LEU A 110 10.59 6.34 7.34
N PHE A 111 11.72 6.02 7.92
CA PHE A 111 11.88 5.80 9.34
C PHE A 111 12.97 6.67 9.96
N PRO A 112 12.80 7.07 11.22
CA PRO A 112 13.80 7.88 11.95
C PRO A 112 14.99 7.04 12.43
N TRP A 113 15.38 6.05 11.64
CA TRP A 113 16.51 5.18 11.98
C TRP A 113 17.84 5.92 11.80
N GLU A 114 18.86 5.47 12.53
CA GLU A 114 20.22 5.94 12.29
C GLU A 114 20.67 5.57 10.88
N HIS A 115 21.43 6.48 10.25
CA HIS A 115 21.92 6.28 8.89
C HIS A 115 22.97 5.18 8.83
N VAL A 116 22.77 4.21 7.93
CA VAL A 116 23.69 3.10 7.66
C VAL A 116 24.67 3.50 6.54
N GLU A 117 25.92 3.09 6.65
CA GLU A 117 26.93 3.33 5.60
C GLU A 117 26.48 2.77 4.25
N GLY A 118 26.58 3.62 3.21
CA GLY A 118 26.23 3.27 1.83
C GLY A 118 24.76 2.95 1.60
N ASP A 119 23.86 3.34 2.51
CA ASP A 119 22.42 3.07 2.44
C ASP A 119 22.08 1.58 2.25
N ARG A 120 22.93 0.68 2.75
CA ARG A 120 22.83 -0.78 2.52
C ARG A 120 21.52 -1.42 2.97
N ASN A 121 20.84 -0.81 3.94
CA ASN A 121 19.52 -1.24 4.40
C ASN A 121 18.38 -0.64 3.55
N ILE A 122 18.65 0.34 2.70
CA ILE A 122 17.65 1.08 1.92
C ILE A 122 17.70 0.71 0.44
N GLN A 123 18.91 0.55 -0.12
CA GLN A 123 19.14 0.41 -1.54
C GLN A 123 20.10 -0.74 -1.87
N GLY A 124 19.91 -1.36 -3.03
CA GLY A 124 20.70 -2.48 -3.52
C GLY A 124 20.26 -3.84 -2.95
N ALA A 125 20.96 -4.89 -3.35
CA ALA A 125 20.58 -6.27 -3.02
C ALA A 125 20.62 -6.57 -1.50
N THR A 126 21.43 -5.85 -0.73
CA THR A 126 21.50 -5.99 0.73
C THR A 126 20.25 -5.50 1.45
N ALA A 127 19.42 -4.67 0.80
CA ALA A 127 18.16 -4.18 1.36
C ALA A 127 16.98 -5.15 1.16
N ILE A 128 17.16 -6.23 0.40
CA ILE A 128 16.10 -7.15 0.00
C ILE A 128 15.74 -8.09 1.15
N ALA A 129 14.44 -8.15 1.46
CA ALA A 129 13.85 -9.12 2.38
C ALA A 129 13.11 -10.24 1.61
N VAL A 130 12.81 -11.33 2.29
CA VAL A 130 12.01 -12.44 1.74
C VAL A 130 10.61 -11.94 1.40
N PRO A 131 10.15 -12.05 0.15
CA PRO A 131 8.84 -11.58 -0.28
C PRO A 131 7.70 -12.44 0.23
N GLY A 132 6.50 -11.86 0.34
CA GLY A 132 5.33 -12.55 0.88
C GLY A 132 4.05 -12.44 0.05
N VAL A 133 3.96 -11.52 -0.93
CA VAL A 133 2.70 -11.24 -1.65
C VAL A 133 2.14 -12.50 -2.32
N VAL A 134 2.94 -13.21 -3.09
CA VAL A 134 2.45 -14.36 -3.87
C VAL A 134 1.98 -15.51 -2.96
N ASP A 135 2.69 -15.80 -1.86
CA ASP A 135 2.25 -16.81 -0.89
C ASP A 135 0.96 -16.37 -0.16
N GLY A 136 0.85 -15.08 0.17
CA GLY A 136 -0.36 -14.51 0.78
C GLY A 136 -1.59 -14.67 -0.11
N LEU A 137 -1.48 -14.28 -1.38
CA LEU A 137 -2.55 -14.43 -2.36
C LEU A 137 -2.91 -15.90 -2.58
N GLY A 138 -1.90 -16.78 -2.72
CA GLY A 138 -2.13 -18.21 -2.87
C GLY A 138 -2.87 -18.80 -1.69
N ARG A 139 -2.50 -18.44 -0.46
CA ARG A 139 -3.19 -18.93 0.75
C ARG A 139 -4.60 -18.38 0.93
N ALA A 140 -4.83 -17.11 0.55
CA ALA A 140 -6.18 -16.54 0.54
C ALA A 140 -7.06 -17.27 -0.46
N HIS A 141 -6.55 -17.49 -1.68
CA HIS A 141 -7.24 -18.19 -2.73
C HIS A 141 -7.50 -19.68 -2.38
N GLU A 142 -6.50 -20.40 -1.87
CA GLU A 142 -6.64 -21.80 -1.46
C GLU A 142 -7.77 -21.99 -0.42
N ARG A 143 -7.96 -21.01 0.47
CA ARG A 143 -8.96 -21.08 1.52
C ARG A 143 -10.35 -20.61 1.11
N PHE A 144 -10.44 -19.59 0.25
CA PHE A 144 -11.70 -18.89 -0.02
C PHE A 144 -12.00 -18.69 -1.50
N GLY A 145 -11.04 -18.86 -2.40
CA GLY A 145 -11.22 -18.67 -3.84
C GLY A 145 -12.17 -19.69 -4.45
N LYS A 146 -12.83 -19.28 -5.52
CA LYS A 146 -13.81 -20.09 -6.27
C LYS A 146 -13.38 -20.36 -7.71
N MET A 147 -12.67 -19.40 -8.32
CA MET A 147 -12.21 -19.52 -9.70
C MET A 147 -10.85 -20.23 -9.77
N PRO A 148 -10.52 -20.87 -10.91
CA PRO A 148 -9.20 -21.46 -11.10
C PRO A 148 -8.09 -20.41 -10.96
N TRP A 149 -7.07 -20.70 -10.14
CA TRP A 149 -5.94 -19.80 -9.88
C TRP A 149 -5.30 -19.23 -11.16
N ALA A 150 -5.10 -20.09 -12.17
CA ALA A 150 -4.44 -19.69 -13.42
C ALA A 150 -5.23 -18.61 -14.18
N GLU A 151 -6.55 -18.65 -14.13
CA GLU A 151 -7.41 -17.68 -14.82
C GLU A 151 -7.28 -16.29 -14.21
N LEU A 152 -7.09 -16.20 -12.89
CA LEU A 152 -6.93 -14.93 -12.17
C LEU A 152 -5.65 -14.17 -12.54
N LEU A 153 -4.64 -14.85 -13.06
CA LEU A 153 -3.37 -14.25 -13.47
C LEU A 153 -3.33 -13.84 -14.94
N VAL A 154 -4.29 -14.30 -15.77
CA VAL A 154 -4.31 -13.99 -17.21
C VAL A 154 -4.23 -12.50 -17.50
N PRO A 155 -5.04 -11.61 -16.87
CA PRO A 155 -4.97 -10.19 -17.16
C PRO A 155 -3.59 -9.58 -16.85
N ALA A 156 -2.97 -9.98 -15.74
CA ALA A 156 -1.64 -9.51 -15.37
C ALA A 156 -0.57 -9.94 -16.36
N ILE A 157 -0.63 -11.19 -16.85
CA ILE A 157 0.28 -11.72 -17.88
C ILE A 157 0.12 -10.94 -19.18
N GLU A 158 -1.10 -10.65 -19.59
CA GLU A 158 -1.40 -9.89 -20.82
C GLU A 158 -0.88 -8.45 -20.73
N HIS A 159 -1.14 -7.74 -19.61
CA HIS A 159 -0.60 -6.40 -19.40
C HIS A 159 0.94 -6.38 -19.37
N ALA A 160 1.57 -7.36 -18.74
CA ALA A 160 3.03 -7.47 -18.71
C ALA A 160 3.61 -7.74 -20.11
N ARG A 161 2.93 -8.53 -20.94
CA ARG A 161 3.34 -8.76 -22.36
C ARG A 161 3.16 -7.54 -23.25
N GLN A 162 2.10 -6.75 -23.02
CA GLN A 162 1.90 -5.48 -23.70
C GLN A 162 2.95 -4.43 -23.31
N GLY A 163 3.55 -4.58 -22.14
CA GLY A 163 4.47 -3.63 -21.52
C GLY A 163 3.77 -2.44 -20.87
N LEU A 164 4.41 -1.89 -19.85
CA LEU A 164 3.90 -0.76 -19.09
C LEU A 164 3.90 0.52 -19.91
N LEU A 165 2.73 1.13 -20.11
CA LEU A 165 2.60 2.44 -20.76
C LEU A 165 3.26 3.52 -19.92
N VAL A 166 4.18 4.28 -20.51
CA VAL A 166 4.81 5.44 -19.87
C VAL A 166 4.01 6.70 -20.19
N ASP A 167 3.03 6.97 -19.34
CA ASP A 167 2.32 8.24 -19.33
C ASP A 167 3.08 9.31 -18.53
N TRP A 168 2.48 10.47 -18.34
CA TRP A 168 3.11 11.58 -17.61
C TRP A 168 3.41 11.23 -16.15
N TYR A 169 2.56 10.42 -15.49
CA TYR A 169 2.75 10.05 -14.09
C TYR A 169 3.85 8.99 -13.95
N ALA A 170 3.85 7.95 -14.78
CA ALA A 170 4.94 6.98 -14.84
C ALA A 170 6.29 7.67 -15.11
N ALA A 171 6.32 8.59 -16.07
CA ALA A 171 7.53 9.36 -16.38
C ALA A 171 8.02 10.19 -15.18
N LEU A 172 7.11 10.87 -14.46
CA LEU A 172 7.44 11.62 -13.24
C LEU A 172 8.02 10.72 -12.16
N VAL A 173 7.40 9.57 -11.92
CA VAL A 173 7.84 8.61 -10.90
C VAL A 173 9.22 8.04 -11.24
N ILE A 174 9.47 7.65 -12.49
CA ILE A 174 10.78 7.18 -12.97
C ILE A 174 11.82 8.29 -12.82
N ALA A 175 11.49 9.52 -13.23
CA ALA A 175 12.39 10.67 -13.13
C ALA A 175 12.82 10.95 -11.68
N SER A 176 11.93 10.77 -10.72
CA SER A 176 12.21 10.98 -9.30
C SER A 176 13.26 10.00 -8.72
N CYS A 177 13.48 8.85 -9.35
CA CYS A 177 14.40 7.78 -8.90
C CYS A 177 15.49 7.43 -9.91
N THR A 178 15.69 8.24 -10.94
CA THR A 178 16.64 7.94 -12.05
C THR A 178 18.05 7.63 -11.57
N ARG A 179 18.59 8.40 -10.60
CA ARG A 179 19.95 8.21 -10.06
C ARG A 179 20.11 6.88 -9.35
N GLU A 180 19.08 6.48 -8.63
CA GLU A 180 19.06 5.24 -7.85
C GLU A 180 18.88 4.03 -8.76
N LEU A 181 18.00 4.13 -9.75
CA LEU A 181 17.77 3.08 -10.76
C LEU A 181 19.01 2.84 -11.64
N ALA A 182 19.77 3.88 -11.98
CA ALA A 182 20.98 3.77 -12.77
C ALA A 182 22.12 2.99 -12.09
N LYS A 183 22.03 2.69 -10.79
CA LYS A 183 23.04 1.93 -10.06
C LYS A 183 22.92 0.41 -10.25
N ASP A 184 21.74 -0.09 -10.63
CA ASP A 184 21.50 -1.49 -10.98
C ASP A 184 21.30 -1.61 -12.49
N ALA A 185 22.15 -2.41 -13.16
CA ALA A 185 22.14 -2.50 -14.62
C ALA A 185 20.81 -3.04 -15.16
N ASP A 186 20.17 -3.97 -14.45
CA ASP A 186 18.92 -4.58 -14.88
C ASP A 186 17.74 -3.61 -14.65
N ALA A 187 17.73 -2.86 -13.55
CA ALA A 187 16.75 -1.79 -13.32
C ALA A 187 16.90 -0.65 -14.34
N ALA A 188 18.14 -0.25 -14.63
CA ALA A 188 18.43 0.75 -15.65
C ALA A 188 17.93 0.29 -17.03
N ALA A 189 18.12 -0.98 -17.39
CA ALA A 189 17.68 -1.54 -18.66
C ALA A 189 16.14 -1.53 -18.82
N VAL A 190 15.39 -1.70 -17.71
CA VAL A 190 13.92 -1.69 -17.73
C VAL A 190 13.35 -0.28 -17.74
N PHE A 191 13.87 0.63 -16.89
CA PHE A 191 13.22 1.91 -16.58
C PHE A 191 13.86 3.13 -17.22
N LEU A 192 15.09 3.01 -17.76
CA LEU A 192 15.84 4.15 -18.26
C LEU A 192 16.18 4.00 -19.75
N ASP A 193 16.11 5.10 -20.49
CA ASP A 193 16.68 5.19 -21.84
C ASP A 193 18.21 5.32 -21.72
N ASP A 194 18.93 4.48 -22.48
CA ASP A 194 20.40 4.38 -22.48
C ASP A 194 21.00 4.15 -21.06
N GLY A 195 20.21 3.64 -20.13
CA GLY A 195 20.61 3.38 -18.74
C GLY A 195 20.84 4.63 -17.88
N GLN A 196 20.49 5.81 -18.37
CA GLN A 196 20.81 7.10 -17.72
C GLN A 196 19.63 8.07 -17.62
N TRP A 197 18.71 8.05 -18.59
CA TRP A 197 17.64 9.04 -18.69
C TRP A 197 16.30 8.43 -18.37
N PRO A 198 15.40 9.15 -17.69
CA PRO A 198 14.06 8.62 -17.47
C PRO A 198 13.40 8.36 -18.83
N THR A 199 12.78 7.21 -18.98
CA THR A 199 12.00 6.87 -20.17
C THR A 199 10.80 7.81 -20.28
N ILE A 200 10.73 8.58 -21.36
CA ILE A 200 9.63 9.49 -21.64
C ILE A 200 9.22 9.41 -23.11
N SER A 201 7.97 9.72 -23.42
CA SER A 201 7.51 9.96 -24.78
C SER A 201 8.01 11.32 -25.27
N GLY A 202 8.30 11.44 -26.58
CA GLY A 202 8.68 12.73 -27.16
C GLY A 202 7.54 13.77 -27.03
N TRP A 203 7.90 15.06 -26.95
CA TRP A 203 6.95 16.18 -26.77
C TRP A 203 5.77 16.17 -27.76
N THR A 204 6.01 15.76 -28.98
CA THR A 204 5.01 15.67 -30.07
C THR A 204 4.82 14.24 -30.58
N ALA A 205 5.31 13.24 -29.84
CA ALA A 205 5.18 11.86 -30.28
C ALA A 205 3.72 11.41 -30.21
N LEU A 206 3.25 10.82 -31.30
CA LEU A 206 1.94 10.16 -31.36
C LEU A 206 2.03 8.68 -30.98
N ALA A 207 3.24 8.12 -30.97
CA ALA A 207 3.47 6.72 -30.58
C ALA A 207 3.59 6.60 -29.06
N GLU A 208 2.94 5.60 -28.50
CA GLU A 208 3.11 5.23 -27.10
C GLU A 208 4.51 4.70 -26.82
N LYS A 209 5.06 5.08 -25.67
CA LYS A 209 6.27 4.48 -25.13
C LYS A 209 5.88 3.45 -24.08
N ARG A 210 6.42 2.24 -24.17
CA ARG A 210 6.16 1.17 -23.21
C ARG A 210 7.47 0.58 -22.70
N LEU A 211 7.50 0.25 -21.40
CA LEU A 211 8.60 -0.50 -20.79
C LEU A 211 8.40 -1.99 -21.06
N ASP A 212 9.48 -2.69 -21.38
CA ASP A 212 9.43 -4.12 -21.58
C ASP A 212 9.33 -4.87 -20.24
N GLN A 213 8.24 -5.60 -20.06
CA GLN A 213 7.98 -6.46 -18.91
C GLN A 213 7.81 -7.94 -19.32
N SER A 214 8.31 -8.34 -20.48
CA SER A 214 8.18 -9.69 -21.01
C SER A 214 8.71 -10.76 -20.04
N ARG A 215 9.83 -10.48 -19.35
CA ARG A 215 10.38 -11.37 -18.34
C ARG A 215 9.44 -11.54 -17.13
N MET A 216 8.80 -10.47 -16.70
CA MET A 216 7.77 -10.53 -15.66
C MET A 216 6.56 -11.36 -16.12
N ALA A 217 6.12 -11.21 -17.37
CA ALA A 217 5.03 -12.01 -17.94
C ALA A 217 5.34 -13.50 -17.92
N ASP A 218 6.56 -13.90 -18.30
CA ASP A 218 7.00 -15.30 -18.26
C ASP A 218 7.01 -15.87 -16.84
N SER A 219 7.41 -15.05 -15.86
CA SER A 219 7.40 -15.44 -14.45
C SER A 219 5.98 -15.58 -13.89
N LEU A 220 5.07 -14.66 -14.25
CA LEU A 220 3.66 -14.75 -13.88
C LEU A 220 2.98 -15.97 -14.52
N ASP A 221 3.32 -16.31 -15.77
CA ASP A 221 2.81 -17.50 -16.44
C ASP A 221 3.27 -18.80 -15.73
N GLN A 222 4.52 -18.86 -15.24
CA GLN A 222 4.98 -19.97 -14.41
C GLN A 222 4.20 -20.06 -13.08
N ILE A 223 3.95 -18.92 -12.41
CA ILE A 223 3.16 -18.88 -11.19
C ILE A 223 1.71 -19.29 -11.47
N ALA A 224 1.13 -18.89 -12.60
CA ALA A 224 -0.21 -19.29 -13.00
C ALA A 224 -0.33 -20.80 -13.18
N ARG A 225 0.63 -21.42 -13.88
CA ARG A 225 0.62 -22.87 -14.20
C ARG A 225 0.95 -23.76 -13.01
N HIS A 226 1.85 -23.32 -12.14
CA HIS A 226 2.41 -24.17 -11.08
C HIS A 226 1.97 -23.75 -9.67
N GLY A 227 1.08 -22.74 -9.57
CA GLY A 227 0.58 -22.22 -8.30
C GLY A 227 1.53 -21.25 -7.61
N ALA A 228 1.07 -20.62 -6.56
CA ALA A 228 1.80 -19.60 -5.80
C ALA A 228 3.17 -20.08 -5.27
N ARG A 229 3.26 -21.37 -4.92
CA ARG A 229 4.50 -21.96 -4.39
C ARG A 229 5.62 -22.08 -5.42
N ALA A 230 5.36 -21.90 -6.72
CA ALA A 230 6.39 -21.90 -7.76
C ALA A 230 7.48 -20.83 -7.50
N LEU A 231 7.10 -19.69 -6.90
CA LEU A 231 8.04 -18.63 -6.52
C LEU A 231 8.89 -19.00 -5.28
N TYR A 232 8.46 -19.95 -4.46
CA TYR A 232 9.12 -20.26 -3.20
C TYR A 232 9.85 -21.60 -3.22
N ASP A 233 9.25 -22.62 -3.81
CA ASP A 233 9.77 -23.99 -3.79
C ASP A 233 10.42 -24.38 -5.14
N GLY A 234 10.05 -23.66 -6.23
CA GLY A 234 10.45 -23.98 -7.60
C GLY A 234 11.74 -23.33 -8.07
N ASP A 235 12.04 -23.55 -9.35
CA ASP A 235 13.24 -23.02 -10.02
C ASP A 235 13.18 -21.48 -10.16
N LEU A 236 11.98 -20.89 -10.24
CA LEU A 236 11.79 -19.45 -10.32
C LEU A 236 12.36 -18.75 -9.07
N GLY A 237 12.00 -19.25 -7.88
CA GLY A 237 12.55 -18.74 -6.62
C GLY A 237 14.04 -18.97 -6.47
N ALA A 238 14.53 -20.14 -6.91
CA ALA A 238 15.95 -20.44 -6.89
C ALA A 238 16.76 -19.50 -7.81
N ALA A 239 16.21 -19.13 -8.97
CA ALA A 239 16.82 -18.16 -9.87
C ALA A 239 16.84 -16.76 -9.27
N MET A 240 15.71 -16.30 -8.69
CA MET A 240 15.61 -15.02 -8.00
C MET A 240 16.60 -14.91 -6.83
N ALA A 241 16.76 -15.98 -6.03
CA ALA A 241 17.73 -15.99 -4.93
C ALA A 241 19.17 -15.86 -5.43
N ARG A 242 19.53 -16.55 -6.52
CA ARG A 242 20.86 -16.42 -7.17
C ARG A 242 21.10 -15.00 -7.65
N ASP A 243 20.13 -14.39 -8.35
CA ASP A 243 20.25 -13.00 -8.83
C ASP A 243 20.55 -12.03 -7.68
N VAL A 244 19.86 -12.19 -6.53
CA VAL A 244 20.08 -11.35 -5.34
C VAL A 244 21.47 -11.59 -4.74
N GLN A 245 21.92 -12.85 -4.67
CA GLN A 245 23.26 -13.21 -4.16
C GLN A 245 24.37 -12.71 -5.06
N ASP A 246 24.24 -12.84 -6.37
CA ASP A 246 25.22 -12.36 -7.36
C ASP A 246 25.39 -10.83 -7.30
N LYS A 247 24.35 -10.12 -6.86
CA LYS A 247 24.38 -8.67 -6.58
C LYS A 247 24.80 -8.32 -5.13
N GLY A 248 25.21 -9.30 -4.33
CA GLY A 248 25.73 -9.11 -2.97
C GLY A 248 24.70 -9.10 -1.84
N GLY A 249 23.47 -9.51 -2.10
CA GLY A 249 22.43 -9.73 -1.10
C GLY A 249 22.55 -11.10 -0.42
N CYS A 250 21.72 -11.37 0.58
CA CYS A 250 21.77 -12.61 1.35
C CYS A 250 20.48 -13.46 1.28
N LEU A 251 19.53 -13.09 0.43
CA LEU A 251 18.32 -13.90 0.20
C LEU A 251 18.71 -15.27 -0.35
N SER A 252 18.27 -16.35 0.30
CA SER A 252 18.56 -17.73 -0.09
C SER A 252 17.31 -18.48 -0.56
N ARG A 253 17.53 -19.59 -1.24
CA ARG A 253 16.46 -20.54 -1.56
C ARG A 253 15.76 -21.06 -0.31
N ASP A 254 16.52 -21.35 0.73
CA ASP A 254 15.99 -21.86 2.00
C ASP A 254 15.07 -20.83 2.68
N ASP A 255 15.40 -19.54 2.61
CA ASP A 255 14.55 -18.46 3.10
C ASP A 255 13.18 -18.46 2.38
N LEU A 256 13.21 -18.59 1.05
CA LEU A 256 11.99 -18.68 0.24
C LEU A 256 11.18 -19.92 0.60
N GLN A 257 11.82 -21.09 0.65
CA GLN A 257 11.16 -22.35 0.97
C GLN A 257 10.55 -22.34 2.38
N ALA A 258 11.19 -21.68 3.34
CA ALA A 258 10.70 -21.56 4.71
C ALA A 258 9.59 -20.50 4.88
N TYR A 259 9.43 -19.59 3.90
CA TYR A 259 8.44 -18.53 4.01
C TYR A 259 7.01 -19.06 3.95
N ARG A 260 6.16 -18.57 4.87
CA ARG A 260 4.70 -18.77 4.86
C ARG A 260 4.00 -17.49 5.30
N ALA A 261 2.99 -17.10 4.55
CA ALA A 261 2.00 -16.12 5.00
C ALA A 261 1.13 -16.76 6.11
N GLU A 262 0.63 -15.97 7.03
CA GLU A 262 -0.02 -16.48 8.23
C GLU A 262 -1.42 -15.90 8.41
N PHE A 263 -2.42 -16.78 8.52
CA PHE A 263 -3.73 -16.39 9.02
C PHE A 263 -3.67 -16.23 10.54
N HIS A 264 -4.23 -15.14 11.02
CA HIS A 264 -4.38 -14.84 12.44
C HIS A 264 -5.85 -14.57 12.76
N ALA A 265 -6.23 -14.73 14.02
CA ALA A 265 -7.45 -14.10 14.49
C ALA A 265 -7.29 -12.58 14.33
N PRO A 266 -8.28 -11.88 13.79
CA PRO A 266 -8.24 -10.41 13.71
C PRO A 266 -8.06 -9.80 15.11
N LEU A 267 -7.47 -8.61 15.16
CA LEU A 267 -7.54 -7.76 16.33
C LEU A 267 -8.87 -6.99 16.24
N ASP A 268 -9.87 -7.51 16.94
CA ASP A 268 -11.22 -6.97 16.99
C ASP A 268 -11.37 -6.04 18.18
N PHE A 269 -12.02 -4.90 17.99
CA PHE A 269 -12.36 -4.00 19.09
C PHE A 269 -13.63 -3.21 18.80
N ALA A 270 -14.38 -2.91 19.86
CA ALA A 270 -15.52 -2.02 19.82
C ALA A 270 -15.05 -0.56 19.92
N TYR A 271 -15.75 0.32 19.26
CA TYR A 271 -15.60 1.77 19.35
C TYR A 271 -17.00 2.39 19.24
N ARG A 272 -17.50 2.95 20.33
CA ARG A 272 -18.88 3.46 20.41
C ARG A 272 -19.88 2.38 19.95
N ASP A 273 -20.66 2.67 18.92
CA ASP A 273 -21.60 1.72 18.29
C ASP A 273 -21.03 0.97 17.09
N ALA A 274 -19.75 1.19 16.79
CA ALA A 274 -19.02 0.50 15.71
C ALA A 274 -18.12 -0.62 16.24
N ARG A 275 -17.70 -1.49 15.34
CA ARG A 275 -16.68 -2.52 15.55
C ARG A 275 -15.66 -2.48 14.42
N PHE A 276 -14.40 -2.61 14.77
CA PHE A 276 -13.31 -2.67 13.81
C PHE A 276 -12.56 -4.00 13.89
N HIS A 277 -12.09 -4.44 12.72
CA HIS A 277 -11.27 -5.63 12.52
C HIS A 277 -10.00 -5.21 11.78
N VAL A 278 -8.85 -5.48 12.38
CA VAL A 278 -7.54 -5.10 11.83
C VAL A 278 -6.55 -6.25 11.95
N VAL A 279 -5.51 -6.24 11.10
CA VAL A 279 -4.45 -7.25 11.16
C VAL A 279 -3.60 -7.01 12.41
N PRO A 280 -3.43 -8.04 13.27
CA PRO A 280 -2.64 -7.94 14.50
C PRO A 280 -1.13 -7.91 14.25
N GLY A 281 -0.35 -7.81 15.32
CA GLY A 281 1.10 -7.98 15.33
C GLY A 281 1.86 -6.79 14.73
N LEU A 282 2.81 -7.05 13.84
CA LEU A 282 3.74 -6.05 13.28
C LEU A 282 3.16 -5.30 12.07
N THR A 283 1.89 -4.88 12.17
CA THR A 283 1.20 -3.99 11.23
C THR A 283 0.83 -2.67 11.92
N ALA A 284 0.14 -1.76 11.24
CA ALA A 284 -0.42 -0.58 11.88
C ALA A 284 -1.76 -0.85 12.61
N GLY A 285 -2.32 -2.06 12.52
CA GLY A 285 -3.58 -2.44 13.17
C GLY A 285 -3.63 -2.16 14.68
N PRO A 286 -2.64 -2.59 15.49
CA PRO A 286 -2.60 -2.24 16.92
C PRO A 286 -2.56 -0.73 17.17
N THR A 287 -1.84 0.03 16.33
CA THR A 287 -1.77 1.49 16.46
C THR A 287 -3.08 2.17 16.06
N PHE A 288 -3.80 1.62 15.09
CA PHE A 288 -5.15 2.04 14.72
C PHE A 288 -6.12 1.87 15.91
N ARG A 289 -6.12 0.70 16.57
CA ARG A 289 -6.89 0.47 17.80
C ARG A 289 -6.53 1.49 18.87
N ASP A 290 -5.26 1.76 19.11
CA ASP A 290 -4.81 2.69 20.13
C ASP A 290 -5.21 4.15 19.82
N THR A 291 -5.34 4.52 18.54
CA THR A 291 -5.89 5.81 18.10
C THR A 291 -7.36 5.91 18.48
N PHE A 292 -8.18 4.90 18.14
CA PHE A 292 -9.60 4.90 18.47
C PHE A 292 -9.88 4.78 19.97
N ALA A 293 -9.05 4.04 20.72
CA ALA A 293 -9.13 4.01 22.18
C ALA A 293 -8.89 5.40 22.81
N SER A 294 -8.08 6.26 22.18
CA SER A 294 -7.89 7.64 22.63
C SER A 294 -9.06 8.55 22.27
N LEU A 295 -9.83 8.22 21.23
CA LEU A 295 -11.00 8.99 20.78
C LEU A 295 -12.30 8.57 21.47
N GLU A 296 -12.34 7.43 22.17
CA GLU A 296 -13.55 6.81 22.72
C GLU A 296 -14.35 7.75 23.61
N THR A 297 -13.65 8.58 24.41
CA THR A 297 -14.27 9.49 25.39
C THR A 297 -14.32 10.94 24.92
N GLU A 298 -13.78 11.25 23.74
CA GLU A 298 -13.76 12.62 23.21
C GLU A 298 -15.12 13.00 22.62
N ASP A 299 -15.55 14.22 22.86
CA ASP A 299 -16.70 14.81 22.16
C ASP A 299 -16.23 15.36 20.81
N LEU A 300 -16.57 14.66 19.74
CA LEU A 300 -16.18 15.06 18.38
C LEU A 300 -17.18 15.99 17.69
N GLY A 301 -18.32 16.30 18.34
CA GLY A 301 -19.41 17.06 17.75
C GLY A 301 -20.25 16.24 16.76
N SER A 302 -21.14 16.93 16.04
CA SER A 302 -22.04 16.30 15.06
C SER A 302 -21.54 16.34 13.60
N ALA A 303 -20.42 17.01 13.34
CA ALA A 303 -19.75 17.11 12.05
C ALA A 303 -18.25 17.36 12.25
N PRO A 304 -17.40 17.02 11.27
CA PRO A 304 -15.98 17.31 11.34
C PRO A 304 -15.72 18.82 11.54
N GLY A 305 -15.01 19.19 12.61
CA GLY A 305 -14.76 20.57 12.99
C GLY A 305 -13.50 20.75 13.84
N PRO A 306 -13.26 21.94 14.42
CA PRO A 306 -12.03 22.28 15.13
C PRO A 306 -11.62 21.25 16.18
N ASP A 307 -12.56 20.87 17.06
CA ASP A 307 -12.27 19.95 18.16
C ASP A 307 -12.05 18.52 17.70
N SER A 308 -12.81 18.03 16.70
CA SER A 308 -12.63 16.68 16.17
C SER A 308 -11.29 16.51 15.43
N TYR A 309 -10.85 17.50 14.63
CA TYR A 309 -9.53 17.47 14.02
C TYR A 309 -8.40 17.56 15.06
N ALA A 310 -8.56 18.38 16.10
CA ALA A 310 -7.57 18.48 17.18
C ALA A 310 -7.49 17.17 17.98
N ALA A 311 -8.63 16.56 18.33
CA ALA A 311 -8.68 15.26 19.00
C ALA A 311 -8.02 14.16 18.15
N MET A 312 -8.34 14.11 16.85
CA MET A 312 -7.72 13.15 15.92
C MET A 312 -6.20 13.35 15.82
N ALA A 313 -5.73 14.60 15.73
CA ALA A 313 -4.29 14.90 15.69
C ALA A 313 -3.58 14.44 16.97
N ALA A 314 -4.17 14.70 18.14
CA ALA A 314 -3.63 14.28 19.44
C ALA A 314 -3.60 12.74 19.57
N ALA A 315 -4.70 12.07 19.21
CA ALA A 315 -4.81 10.61 19.23
C ALA A 315 -3.76 9.94 18.33
N LEU A 316 -3.59 10.43 17.09
CA LEU A 316 -2.58 9.92 16.14
C LEU A 316 -1.16 10.15 16.67
N LYS A 317 -0.81 11.35 17.11
CA LYS A 317 0.53 11.64 17.69
C LYS A 317 0.83 10.73 18.88
N GLY A 318 -0.12 10.56 19.80
CA GLY A 318 0.01 9.66 20.94
C GLY A 318 0.19 8.21 20.54
N ALA A 319 -0.56 7.73 19.55
CA ALA A 319 -0.47 6.36 19.04
C ALA A 319 0.87 6.11 18.30
N TYR A 320 1.34 7.07 17.50
CA TYR A 320 2.66 6.97 16.86
C TYR A 320 3.81 6.97 17.88
N ALA A 321 3.74 7.80 18.93
CA ALA A 321 4.75 7.82 19.99
C ALA A 321 4.81 6.47 20.71
N ARG A 322 3.66 5.88 21.06
CA ARG A 322 3.60 4.53 21.65
C ARG A 322 4.15 3.47 20.71
N ARG A 323 3.77 3.50 19.42
CA ARG A 323 4.28 2.57 18.40
C ARG A 323 5.81 2.59 18.32
N LEU A 324 6.40 3.77 18.18
CA LEU A 324 7.85 3.93 18.08
C LEU A 324 8.56 3.59 19.38
N GLY A 325 7.99 3.91 20.54
CA GLY A 325 8.57 3.61 21.84
C GLY A 325 8.54 2.14 22.25
N SER A 326 7.49 1.40 21.86
CA SER A 326 7.33 -0.03 22.20
C SER A 326 7.74 -0.98 21.08
N MET A 327 7.68 -0.52 19.81
CA MET A 327 7.94 -1.33 18.62
C MET A 327 9.23 -0.88 17.88
N GLY A 328 9.90 0.18 18.32
CA GLY A 328 11.15 0.74 17.82
C GLY A 328 11.14 2.25 17.73
N ASP A 329 12.05 2.89 18.40
CA ASP A 329 12.58 4.25 18.37
C ASP A 329 11.74 5.46 18.82
N THR A 330 12.47 6.30 19.58
CA THR A 330 12.11 7.67 19.98
C THR A 330 13.10 8.67 19.36
N GLY A 331 12.74 9.37 18.29
CA GLY A 331 13.60 10.41 17.73
C GLY A 331 13.03 11.11 16.53
N GLU A 332 13.39 12.38 16.37
CA GLU A 332 12.96 13.30 15.30
C GLU A 332 13.36 12.79 13.92
N SER A 333 12.47 12.93 12.94
CA SER A 333 12.74 12.49 11.57
C SER A 333 12.25 13.46 10.52
N PRO A 334 13.06 13.70 9.47
CA PRO A 334 12.57 14.29 8.24
C PRO A 334 11.64 13.31 7.51
N GLU A 335 10.64 13.85 6.82
CA GLU A 335 9.69 13.09 6.02
C GLU A 335 10.36 12.48 4.79
N ALA A 336 10.06 11.21 4.53
CA ALA A 336 10.31 10.60 3.23
C ALA A 336 9.07 9.85 2.74
N PRO A 337 8.76 9.91 1.43
CA PRO A 337 7.60 9.26 0.86
C PRO A 337 7.77 7.73 0.89
N GLY A 338 6.84 7.05 1.54
CA GLY A 338 6.69 5.59 1.44
C GLY A 338 5.84 5.20 0.26
N CYS A 339 6.21 4.13 -0.41
CA CYS A 339 5.44 3.53 -1.48
C CYS A 339 4.68 2.31 -0.99
N THR A 340 3.43 2.24 -1.38
CA THR A 340 2.51 1.15 -1.03
C THR A 340 1.35 1.24 -2.01
N THR A 341 0.69 0.15 -2.30
CA THR A 341 -0.57 0.15 -3.01
C THR A 341 -1.66 -0.42 -2.13
N HIS A 342 -2.88 0.10 -2.26
CA HIS A 342 -4.06 -0.41 -1.59
C HIS A 342 -5.21 -0.55 -2.58
N PHE A 343 -5.99 -1.60 -2.39
CA PHE A 343 -7.28 -1.78 -3.06
C PHE A 343 -8.27 -2.48 -2.12
N SER A 344 -9.54 -2.21 -2.35
CA SER A 344 -10.64 -2.82 -1.62
C SER A 344 -11.66 -3.39 -2.59
N VAL A 345 -12.26 -4.52 -2.21
CA VAL A 345 -13.27 -5.24 -2.98
C VAL A 345 -14.48 -5.50 -2.11
N VAL A 346 -15.67 -5.37 -2.68
CA VAL A 346 -16.92 -5.91 -2.14
C VAL A 346 -17.62 -6.67 -3.25
N ASP A 347 -18.05 -7.92 -3.02
CA ASP A 347 -18.87 -8.66 -3.97
C ASP A 347 -20.36 -8.43 -3.72
N ARG A 348 -21.21 -8.90 -4.64
CA ARG A 348 -22.69 -8.80 -4.55
C ARG A 348 -23.27 -9.46 -3.30
N HIS A 349 -22.55 -10.41 -2.70
CA HIS A 349 -22.96 -11.15 -1.51
C HIS A 349 -22.51 -10.46 -0.22
N GLY A 350 -21.71 -9.39 -0.32
CA GLY A 350 -21.18 -8.63 0.82
C GLY A 350 -19.90 -9.21 1.42
N ASN A 351 -19.23 -10.16 0.74
CA ASN A 351 -17.85 -10.48 1.10
C ASN A 351 -16.96 -9.30 0.75
N MET A 352 -15.97 -9.00 1.61
CA MET A 352 -15.06 -7.88 1.39
C MET A 352 -13.60 -8.30 1.54
N VAL A 353 -12.75 -7.60 0.81
CA VAL A 353 -11.29 -7.67 0.98
C VAL A 353 -10.73 -6.24 1.04
N ALA A 354 -9.89 -5.97 2.03
CA ALA A 354 -9.00 -4.82 2.09
C ALA A 354 -7.57 -5.34 2.00
N GLN A 355 -6.86 -5.02 0.92
CA GLN A 355 -5.51 -5.51 0.66
C GLN A 355 -4.54 -4.33 0.56
N THR A 356 -3.51 -4.35 1.41
CA THR A 356 -2.39 -3.41 1.33
C THR A 356 -1.10 -4.17 1.06
N GLN A 357 -0.39 -3.83 -0.02
CA GLN A 357 0.86 -4.48 -0.42
C GLN A 357 1.91 -3.45 -0.84
N THR A 358 3.20 -3.81 -0.73
CA THR A 358 4.27 -2.83 -0.84
C THR A 358 5.62 -3.46 -1.19
N LEU A 359 6.46 -2.72 -1.90
CA LEU A 359 7.91 -2.95 -1.94
C LEU A 359 8.66 -2.20 -0.83
N LEU A 360 8.00 -1.34 -0.07
CA LEU A 360 8.38 -0.40 0.97
C LEU A 360 8.73 0.98 0.43
N SER A 361 9.92 1.23 -0.08
CA SER A 361 10.24 2.51 -0.74
C SER A 361 9.84 2.50 -2.21
N ILE A 362 9.78 3.69 -2.82
CA ILE A 362 9.54 3.80 -4.28
C ILE A 362 10.62 3.02 -5.04
N PHE A 363 10.21 2.15 -5.95
CA PHE A 363 11.06 1.14 -6.59
C PHE A 363 11.74 0.16 -5.62
N GLY A 364 11.26 -0.02 -4.39
CA GLY A 364 11.82 -0.94 -3.41
C GLY A 364 13.33 -0.76 -3.22
N SER A 365 14.11 -1.83 -3.41
CA SER A 365 15.58 -1.82 -3.37
C SER A 365 16.23 -1.19 -4.61
N ARG A 366 15.47 -0.81 -5.62
CA ARG A 366 15.90 -0.37 -6.97
C ARG A 366 16.71 -1.45 -7.71
N VAL A 367 16.46 -2.70 -7.37
CA VAL A 367 17.07 -3.88 -8.00
C VAL A 367 16.02 -4.66 -8.76
N VAL A 368 16.27 -4.98 -10.00
CA VAL A 368 15.47 -5.93 -10.79
C VAL A 368 16.18 -7.28 -10.82
N SER A 369 15.45 -8.38 -10.55
CA SER A 369 15.94 -9.72 -10.76
C SER A 369 15.89 -10.04 -12.26
N PRO A 370 17.02 -10.22 -12.94
CA PRO A 370 17.04 -10.45 -14.38
C PRO A 370 16.38 -11.78 -14.78
N SER A 371 16.39 -12.77 -13.90
CA SER A 371 15.75 -14.06 -14.15
C SER A 371 14.23 -14.00 -14.08
N THR A 372 13.65 -13.10 -13.26
CA THR A 372 12.20 -13.04 -13.04
C THR A 372 11.54 -11.79 -13.62
N GLY A 373 12.29 -10.73 -13.86
CA GLY A 373 11.75 -9.40 -14.20
C GLY A 373 11.10 -8.67 -13.03
N PHE A 374 11.13 -9.23 -11.81
CA PHE A 374 10.53 -8.60 -10.64
C PHE A 374 11.42 -7.51 -10.05
N LEU A 375 10.83 -6.36 -9.79
CA LEU A 375 11.44 -5.32 -8.98
C LEU A 375 11.38 -5.75 -7.51
N MET A 376 12.55 -5.76 -6.84
CA MET A 376 12.71 -6.33 -5.51
C MET A 376 12.42 -5.31 -4.41
N ASN A 377 11.83 -5.78 -3.32
CA ASN A 377 11.55 -4.98 -2.14
C ASN A 377 12.82 -4.51 -1.42
N ASN A 378 12.69 -3.52 -0.53
CA ASN A 378 13.73 -3.13 0.42
C ASN A 378 13.27 -3.28 1.89
N GLY A 379 12.64 -4.41 2.21
CA GLY A 379 12.05 -4.67 3.53
C GLY A 379 13.03 -4.60 4.70
N ILE A 380 14.34 -4.71 4.47
CA ILE A 380 15.36 -4.56 5.51
C ILE A 380 15.35 -3.16 6.14
N MET A 381 14.94 -2.15 5.41
CA MET A 381 14.79 -0.79 5.90
C MET A 381 13.76 -0.64 7.02
N TRP A 382 12.81 -1.56 7.17
CA TRP A 382 11.86 -1.52 8.30
C TRP A 382 12.50 -1.77 9.64
N PHE A 383 13.69 -2.37 9.69
CA PHE A 383 14.38 -2.68 10.94
C PHE A 383 15.26 -1.52 11.41
N ASP A 384 15.29 -1.30 12.73
CA ASP A 384 16.23 -0.38 13.36
C ASP A 384 17.65 -0.96 13.27
N PRO A 385 18.61 -0.26 12.65
CA PRO A 385 19.98 -0.75 12.56
C PRO A 385 20.69 -0.75 13.92
N VAL A 386 20.19 0.01 14.90
CA VAL A 386 20.75 0.03 16.26
C VAL A 386 20.36 -1.25 17.01
N GLN A 387 21.36 -1.99 17.47
CA GLN A 387 21.12 -3.24 18.18
C GLN A 387 20.58 -3.02 19.60
N GLY A 388 19.81 -3.99 20.12
CA GLY A 388 19.24 -3.96 21.47
C GLY A 388 17.89 -3.23 21.60
N ARG A 389 17.33 -2.73 20.50
CA ARG A 389 15.99 -2.14 20.45
C ARG A 389 14.93 -3.19 20.02
N PRO A 390 13.64 -2.99 20.31
CA PRO A 390 12.59 -3.97 19.99
C PRO A 390 12.57 -4.40 18.51
N ASN A 391 12.72 -3.46 17.58
CA ASN A 391 12.74 -3.71 16.13
C ASN A 391 14.14 -3.80 15.54
N SER A 392 15.18 -4.10 16.33
CA SER A 392 16.56 -4.20 15.83
C SER A 392 16.69 -5.18 14.69
N LEU A 393 17.51 -4.79 13.70
CA LEU A 393 17.87 -5.63 12.56
C LEU A 393 18.46 -6.97 13.04
N GLY A 394 18.01 -8.06 12.44
CA GLY A 394 18.47 -9.40 12.75
C GLY A 394 17.88 -10.43 11.78
N PRO A 395 18.43 -11.66 11.76
CA PRO A 395 17.97 -12.71 10.87
C PRO A 395 16.58 -13.25 11.24
N ASN A 396 15.85 -13.72 10.25
CA ASN A 396 14.55 -14.41 10.41
C ASN A 396 13.45 -13.61 11.13
N LYS A 397 13.51 -12.29 11.12
CA LYS A 397 12.51 -11.41 11.76
C LYS A 397 11.45 -10.96 10.74
N ARG A 398 10.19 -10.87 11.18
CA ARG A 398 9.14 -10.19 10.42
C ARG A 398 9.34 -8.67 10.50
N CYS A 399 9.08 -8.00 9.39
CA CYS A 399 9.17 -6.54 9.29
C CYS A 399 8.03 -5.85 10.05
N LEU A 400 8.33 -4.71 10.70
CA LEU A 400 7.35 -3.82 11.29
C LEU A 400 6.71 -2.94 10.20
N MET A 401 5.61 -3.38 9.62
CA MET A 401 4.97 -2.71 8.48
C MET A 401 3.99 -1.60 8.89
N ASN A 402 3.87 -0.56 8.06
CA ASN A 402 2.88 0.51 8.25
C ASN A 402 1.53 0.21 7.57
N VAL A 403 1.35 -0.95 6.96
CA VAL A 403 0.11 -1.34 6.30
C VAL A 403 -1.05 -1.42 7.30
N CYS A 404 -2.20 -0.88 6.92
CA CYS A 404 -3.39 -0.75 7.78
C CYS A 404 -4.66 -1.06 6.99
N PRO A 405 -4.84 -2.30 6.47
CA PRO A 405 -6.14 -2.68 5.95
C PRO A 405 -7.13 -2.87 7.12
N VAL A 406 -8.32 -2.29 6.98
CA VAL A 406 -9.35 -2.27 8.03
C VAL A 406 -10.68 -2.71 7.44
N ILE A 407 -11.44 -3.49 8.21
CA ILE A 407 -12.87 -3.69 8.02
C ILE A 407 -13.59 -3.09 9.22
N GLY A 408 -14.59 -2.25 8.97
CA GLY A 408 -15.44 -1.63 9.99
C GLY A 408 -16.89 -2.01 9.81
N GLU A 409 -17.61 -2.11 10.91
CA GLU A 409 -19.04 -2.41 10.99
C GLU A 409 -19.73 -1.39 11.89
N GLN A 410 -20.90 -0.90 11.46
CA GLN A 410 -21.77 -0.04 12.27
C GLN A 410 -23.23 -0.23 11.81
N GLY A 411 -24.05 -0.86 12.63
CA GLY A 411 -25.40 -1.24 12.24
C GLY A 411 -25.41 -2.13 10.98
N GLU A 412 -26.07 -1.68 9.92
CA GLU A 412 -26.09 -2.38 8.63
C GLU A 412 -24.97 -1.95 7.69
N LYS A 413 -24.18 -0.94 8.07
CA LYS A 413 -23.02 -0.51 7.30
C LYS A 413 -21.83 -1.43 7.54
N ARG A 414 -21.13 -1.74 6.48
CA ARG A 414 -19.81 -2.37 6.52
C ARG A 414 -18.91 -1.74 5.48
N PHE A 415 -17.66 -1.51 5.82
CA PHE A 415 -16.69 -0.92 4.92
C PHE A 415 -15.33 -1.59 5.03
N ALA A 416 -14.59 -1.54 3.92
CA ALA A 416 -13.22 -2.03 3.82
C ALA A 416 -12.34 -0.89 3.29
N PHE A 417 -11.40 -0.42 4.13
CA PHE A 417 -10.52 0.71 3.86
C PHE A 417 -9.06 0.36 4.03
N GLY A 418 -8.22 1.11 3.34
CA GLY A 418 -6.79 1.19 3.55
C GLY A 418 -6.20 2.26 2.64
N ALA A 419 -4.89 2.40 2.66
CA ALA A 419 -4.23 3.44 1.89
C ALA A 419 -2.80 3.04 1.50
N SER A 420 -2.22 3.76 0.54
CA SER A 420 -0.79 3.86 0.32
C SER A 420 -0.22 5.15 0.91
N GLY A 421 1.08 5.19 1.24
CA GLY A 421 1.71 6.40 1.76
C GLY A 421 2.57 6.22 3.01
N GLY A 422 3.11 5.02 3.24
CA GLY A 422 4.04 4.76 4.34
C GLY A 422 3.43 5.06 5.71
N ARG A 423 4.07 5.91 6.50
CA ARG A 423 3.57 6.30 7.83
C ARG A 423 2.23 7.03 7.79
N LYS A 424 1.92 7.75 6.71
CA LYS A 424 0.68 8.53 6.53
C LYS A 424 -0.57 7.66 6.38
N ILE A 425 -0.40 6.36 6.10
CA ILE A 425 -1.49 5.38 5.91
C ILE A 425 -2.43 5.37 7.11
N LEU A 426 -1.89 5.22 8.31
CA LEU A 426 -2.68 5.13 9.54
C LEU A 426 -3.59 6.36 9.71
N GLY A 427 -3.03 7.57 9.55
CA GLY A 427 -3.77 8.81 9.72
C GLY A 427 -4.93 8.96 8.73
N ALA A 428 -4.71 8.58 7.46
CA ALA A 428 -5.76 8.63 6.46
C ALA A 428 -6.87 7.60 6.73
N VAL A 429 -6.51 6.35 7.04
CA VAL A 429 -7.49 5.29 7.32
C VAL A 429 -8.28 5.58 8.60
N ALA A 430 -7.63 6.12 9.64
CA ALA A 430 -8.32 6.50 10.87
C ALA A 430 -9.34 7.64 10.64
N GLN A 431 -8.96 8.69 9.89
CA GLN A 431 -9.89 9.79 9.59
C GLN A 431 -11.07 9.32 8.73
N LEU A 432 -10.83 8.53 7.67
CA LEU A 432 -11.93 7.98 6.87
C LEU A 432 -12.87 7.11 7.70
N SER A 433 -12.32 6.28 8.58
CA SER A 433 -13.12 5.43 9.48
C SER A 433 -13.96 6.29 10.45
N SER A 434 -13.35 7.32 11.04
CA SER A 434 -14.06 8.27 11.92
C SER A 434 -15.13 9.06 11.17
N PHE A 435 -14.85 9.52 9.95
CA PHE A 435 -15.85 10.23 9.14
C PHE A 435 -17.12 9.38 8.91
N VAL A 436 -16.95 8.10 8.65
CA VAL A 436 -18.07 7.16 8.47
C VAL A 436 -18.76 6.83 9.80
N THR A 437 -18.01 6.58 10.87
CA THR A 437 -18.57 6.06 12.13
C THR A 437 -19.01 7.15 13.11
N ASP A 438 -18.28 8.26 13.21
CA ASP A 438 -18.59 9.34 14.15
C ASP A 438 -19.57 10.37 13.57
N PHE A 439 -19.53 10.57 12.23
CA PHE A 439 -20.30 11.64 11.58
C PHE A 439 -21.31 11.13 10.55
N ASP A 440 -21.47 9.82 10.42
CA ASP A 440 -22.42 9.18 9.49
C ASP A 440 -22.23 9.60 8.02
N MET A 441 -21.00 9.99 7.64
CA MET A 441 -20.70 10.46 6.30
C MET A 441 -20.77 9.30 5.29
N SER A 442 -21.26 9.61 4.10
CA SER A 442 -21.19 8.71 2.94
C SER A 442 -19.74 8.49 2.51
N LEU A 443 -19.52 7.50 1.64
CA LEU A 443 -18.20 7.25 1.08
C LEU A 443 -17.70 8.47 0.27
N GLU A 444 -18.58 9.13 -0.49
CA GLU A 444 -18.23 10.34 -1.24
C GLU A 444 -17.79 11.47 -0.31
N GLU A 445 -18.59 11.79 0.70
CA GLU A 445 -18.26 12.84 1.66
C GLU A 445 -16.93 12.55 2.36
N SER A 446 -16.73 11.31 2.84
CA SER A 446 -15.52 10.91 3.56
C SER A 446 -14.25 11.05 2.73
N PHE A 447 -14.27 10.60 1.45
CA PHE A 447 -13.10 10.66 0.57
C PHE A 447 -12.78 12.08 0.07
N HIS A 448 -13.80 12.94 -0.04
CA HIS A 448 -13.62 14.34 -0.45
C HIS A 448 -13.30 15.27 0.73
N ALA A 449 -13.63 14.88 1.97
CA ALA A 449 -13.29 15.68 3.16
C ALA A 449 -11.78 15.99 3.23
N PRO A 450 -11.40 17.22 3.61
CA PRO A 450 -10.00 17.56 3.83
C PRO A 450 -9.42 16.74 5.00
N ARG A 451 -8.12 16.46 4.94
CA ARG A 451 -7.45 15.63 5.95
C ARG A 451 -6.22 16.30 6.54
N ILE A 452 -5.78 15.73 7.65
CA ILE A 452 -4.50 16.05 8.29
C ILE A 452 -3.58 14.82 8.24
N ASP A 453 -2.26 15.06 8.35
CA ASP A 453 -1.28 14.01 8.62
C ASP A 453 -0.46 14.37 9.86
N ALA A 454 -0.48 13.49 10.85
CA ALA A 454 0.21 13.62 12.13
C ALA A 454 1.32 12.58 12.29
N SER A 455 1.86 12.06 11.19
CA SER A 455 2.90 11.03 11.21
C SER A 455 4.28 11.56 11.58
N ASP A 456 4.51 12.87 11.48
CA ASP A 456 5.70 13.56 11.99
C ASP A 456 5.46 14.04 13.43
N ALA A 457 6.45 13.83 14.31
CA ALA A 457 6.36 14.25 15.71
C ALA A 457 6.38 15.76 15.89
N ASN A 458 7.05 16.50 14.99
CA ASN A 458 7.31 17.94 15.12
C ASN A 458 6.37 18.81 14.30
N GLN A 459 5.73 18.24 13.27
CA GLN A 459 4.91 18.97 12.32
C GLN A 459 3.61 18.24 12.02
N LEU A 460 2.51 18.98 11.95
CA LEU A 460 1.24 18.50 11.44
C LEU A 460 1.07 19.02 10.01
N ILE A 461 0.81 18.15 9.06
CA ILE A 461 0.42 18.57 7.70
C ILE A 461 -1.09 18.71 7.67
N ALA A 462 -1.58 19.83 7.16
CA ALA A 462 -3.00 20.10 7.01
C ALA A 462 -3.36 20.42 5.56
N ASP A 463 -4.47 19.85 5.08
CA ASP A 463 -5.03 20.23 3.78
C ASP A 463 -5.41 21.72 3.80
N GLU A 464 -4.91 22.52 2.86
CA GLU A 464 -5.17 23.96 2.80
C GLU A 464 -6.65 24.32 2.62
N SER A 465 -7.49 23.35 2.24
CA SER A 465 -8.94 23.52 2.12
C SER A 465 -9.70 23.40 3.44
N LEU A 466 -9.02 23.08 4.55
CA LEU A 466 -9.63 23.08 5.89
C LEU A 466 -10.14 24.48 6.25
N PRO A 467 -11.29 24.59 6.94
CA PRO A 467 -11.78 25.86 7.45
C PRO A 467 -10.75 26.56 8.34
N HIS A 468 -10.75 27.89 8.33
CA HIS A 468 -9.77 28.68 9.08
C HIS A 468 -9.82 28.43 10.59
N ASP A 469 -10.99 28.23 11.16
CA ASP A 469 -11.18 27.92 12.59
C ASP A 469 -10.57 26.56 12.95
N VAL A 470 -10.64 25.57 12.06
CA VAL A 470 -9.94 24.27 12.21
C VAL A 470 -8.43 24.49 12.21
N LEU A 471 -7.91 25.23 11.23
CA LEU A 471 -6.47 25.50 11.12
C LEU A 471 -5.96 26.28 12.35
N ASP A 472 -6.72 27.25 12.82
CA ASP A 472 -6.36 28.04 14.02
C ASP A 472 -6.34 27.16 15.27
N ARG A 473 -7.33 26.27 15.44
CA ARG A 473 -7.35 25.33 16.55
C ARG A 473 -6.17 24.35 16.54
N LEU A 474 -5.80 23.84 15.35
CA LEU A 474 -4.65 22.95 15.19
C LEU A 474 -3.31 23.64 15.51
N ARG A 475 -3.20 24.95 15.24
CA ARG A 475 -1.98 25.75 15.52
C ARG A 475 -1.77 26.02 17.02
N GLU A 476 -2.80 25.88 17.85
CA GLU A 476 -2.65 25.98 19.30
C GLU A 476 -1.75 24.89 19.88
N ASP A 477 -1.82 23.67 19.31
CA ASP A 477 -1.15 22.49 19.84
C ASP A 477 0.00 21.97 18.96
N SER A 478 0.18 22.54 17.75
CA SER A 478 1.09 21.98 16.75
C SER A 478 1.68 23.05 15.85
N THR A 479 2.90 22.79 15.34
CA THR A 479 3.39 23.49 14.15
C THR A 479 2.66 22.93 12.94
N VAL A 480 1.85 23.73 12.26
CA VAL A 480 1.03 23.30 11.12
C VAL A 480 1.67 23.74 9.81
N ALA A 481 1.88 22.80 8.89
CA ALA A 481 2.23 23.06 7.50
C ALA A 481 1.00 22.82 6.61
N GLU A 482 0.51 23.89 6.00
CA GLU A 482 -0.61 23.81 5.07
C GLU A 482 -0.10 23.47 3.67
N THR A 483 -0.76 22.55 3.01
CA THR A 483 -0.43 22.14 1.64
C THR A 483 -1.65 21.62 0.90
N LYS A 484 -1.56 21.70 -0.43
CA LYS A 484 -2.58 21.10 -1.31
C LYS A 484 -2.52 19.58 -1.24
N ARG A 485 -3.68 18.95 -1.33
CA ARG A 485 -3.79 17.53 -1.56
C ARG A 485 -3.56 17.25 -3.05
N THR A 486 -2.32 16.92 -3.38
CA THR A 486 -1.85 16.66 -4.76
C THR A 486 -1.05 15.36 -4.80
N ILE A 487 -0.92 14.80 -6.01
CA ILE A 487 -0.11 13.59 -6.21
C ILE A 487 1.40 13.86 -6.13
N PHE A 488 1.82 15.09 -6.32
CA PHE A 488 3.22 15.52 -6.24
C PHE A 488 3.32 16.99 -5.77
N PRO A 489 3.99 17.27 -4.64
CA PRO A 489 4.58 16.29 -3.72
C PRO A 489 3.52 15.42 -3.04
N TYR A 490 3.88 14.18 -2.68
CA TYR A 490 3.01 13.19 -2.06
C TYR A 490 2.83 13.50 -0.56
N ALA A 491 2.08 14.57 -0.25
CA ALA A 491 1.93 15.07 1.11
C ALA A 491 0.91 14.28 1.96
N PHE A 492 -0.05 13.62 1.32
CA PHE A 492 -1.09 12.80 1.97
C PHE A 492 -1.07 11.37 1.45
N ALA A 493 -1.57 10.42 2.26
CA ALA A 493 -1.76 9.05 1.80
C ALA A 493 -2.87 8.97 0.75
N CYS A 494 -2.78 7.97 -0.15
CA CYS A 494 -3.80 7.65 -1.14
C CYS A 494 -4.66 6.48 -0.68
N PRO A 495 -5.84 6.70 -0.09
CA PRO A 495 -6.77 5.64 0.24
C PRO A 495 -7.53 5.11 -0.98
N ALA A 496 -8.01 3.86 -0.82
CA ALA A 496 -9.10 3.30 -1.60
C ALA A 496 -10.05 2.59 -0.64
N GLY A 497 -11.32 2.50 -0.98
CA GLY A 497 -12.30 1.88 -0.10
C GLY A 497 -13.59 1.50 -0.78
N VAL A 498 -14.24 0.51 -0.18
CA VAL A 498 -15.61 0.10 -0.53
C VAL A 498 -16.47 0.11 0.71
N MET A 499 -17.76 0.33 0.53
CA MET A 499 -18.75 0.30 1.60
C MET A 499 -20.01 -0.41 1.11
N ARG A 500 -20.64 -1.16 1.99
CA ARG A 500 -21.97 -1.73 1.83
C ARG A 500 -22.90 -1.16 2.88
N ALA A 501 -24.02 -0.58 2.45
CA ALA A 501 -25.07 -0.07 3.32
C ALA A 501 -26.42 -0.31 2.67
N ASN A 502 -27.42 -0.75 3.43
CA ASN A 502 -28.79 -0.97 2.93
C ASN A 502 -28.86 -1.84 1.66
N GLY A 503 -27.98 -2.84 1.53
CA GLY A 503 -27.90 -3.71 0.35
C GLY A 503 -27.17 -3.14 -0.85
N GLN A 504 -26.81 -1.85 -0.84
CA GLN A 504 -26.04 -1.18 -1.90
C GLN A 504 -24.54 -1.22 -1.58
N ASN A 505 -23.74 -1.46 -2.62
CA ASN A 505 -22.29 -1.38 -2.57
C ASN A 505 -21.81 -0.06 -3.18
N SER A 506 -20.80 0.53 -2.60
CA SER A 506 -20.15 1.73 -3.13
C SER A 506 -18.64 1.59 -3.12
N GLY A 507 -17.95 2.34 -3.99
CA GLY A 507 -16.50 2.35 -4.09
C GLY A 507 -15.95 3.73 -4.45
N CYS A 508 -14.81 4.08 -3.84
CA CYS A 508 -14.10 5.33 -4.12
C CYS A 508 -12.59 5.16 -3.92
N THR A 509 -11.82 6.00 -4.59
CA THR A 509 -10.37 6.11 -4.43
C THR A 509 -9.97 7.55 -4.14
N GLU A 510 -8.71 7.75 -3.74
CA GLU A 510 -8.16 9.09 -3.50
C GLU A 510 -8.42 10.03 -4.67
N ILE A 511 -9.00 11.18 -4.37
CA ILE A 511 -9.41 12.16 -5.39
C ILE A 511 -8.24 12.70 -6.20
N MET A 512 -7.06 12.83 -5.63
CA MET A 512 -5.87 13.33 -6.32
C MET A 512 -5.17 12.24 -7.18
N SER A 513 -5.46 10.94 -6.98
CA SER A 513 -4.81 9.88 -7.74
C SER A 513 -5.21 9.93 -9.22
N PRO A 514 -4.26 10.07 -10.16
CA PRO A 514 -4.60 10.19 -11.58
C PRO A 514 -5.12 8.87 -12.17
N TRP A 515 -4.72 7.73 -11.61
CA TRP A 515 -5.03 6.40 -12.11
C TRP A 515 -6.07 5.63 -11.28
N GLY A 516 -6.27 6.05 -10.03
CA GLY A 516 -7.21 5.37 -9.13
C GLY A 516 -8.64 5.48 -9.61
N ASP A 517 -9.38 4.39 -9.52
CA ASP A 517 -10.81 4.34 -9.87
C ASP A 517 -11.53 3.25 -9.11
N ALA A 518 -12.87 3.33 -9.09
CA ALA A 518 -13.75 2.29 -8.62
C ALA A 518 -14.57 1.78 -9.81
N ILE A 519 -14.63 0.47 -9.98
CA ILE A 519 -15.31 -0.19 -11.10
C ILE A 519 -16.28 -1.23 -10.53
N SER A 520 -17.53 -1.21 -11.01
CA SER A 520 -18.47 -2.25 -10.67
C SER A 520 -18.50 -3.34 -11.74
N GLU A 521 -18.92 -4.55 -11.36
CA GLU A 521 -18.94 -5.72 -12.25
C GLU A 521 -19.87 -5.58 -13.45
N ASP A 522 -20.91 -4.75 -13.38
CA ASP A 522 -21.82 -4.47 -14.49
C ASP A 522 -21.27 -3.45 -15.48
N MET A 523 -20.32 -2.61 -15.07
CA MET A 523 -19.64 -1.65 -15.96
C MET A 523 -18.65 -2.31 -16.93
N THR A 524 -18.19 -3.53 -16.66
CA THR A 524 -17.17 -4.19 -17.49
C THR A 524 -17.62 -4.42 -18.93
N LYS A 525 -18.94 -4.56 -19.17
CA LYS A 525 -19.53 -4.75 -20.50
C LYS A 525 -19.41 -3.52 -21.41
N ASP A 526 -19.29 -2.32 -20.83
CA ASP A 526 -19.21 -1.06 -21.55
C ASP A 526 -17.76 -0.61 -21.81
N ILE A 527 -16.79 -1.30 -21.23
CA ILE A 527 -15.35 -0.96 -21.30
C ILE A 527 -14.69 -1.59 -22.53
N GLU A 528 -15.27 -2.63 -23.12
CA GLU A 528 -14.76 -3.30 -24.34
C GLU A 528 -14.99 -2.51 -25.65
N ALA A 529 -15.61 -1.37 -25.58
CA ALA A 529 -15.83 -0.47 -26.70
C ALA A 529 -14.91 0.77 -26.62
#